data_5852d0bc1d3faf48fbcd10760c280bde
#
_entry.id   5852d0bc1d3faf48fbcd10760c280bde
#
_cell.length_a   1.000
_cell.length_b   1.000
_cell.length_c   1.000
_cell.angle_alpha   90.00
_cell.angle_beta   90.00
_cell.angle_gamma   90.00
#
_symmetry.space_group_name_H-M   'P 1'
#
loop_
_entity.id
_entity.type
_entity.pdbx_description
1 polymer ?
#
loop_
_entity_poly.entity_id
_entity_poly.type
_entity_poly.pdbx_seq_one_letter_code
_entity_poly.pdbx_strand_id
1 'polypeptide(L)'
;MAKKKKVSLVLSSGGARGLAHVGVIEELEKRNYEIAEIAGCSAGALVGGMYAAGKMEDFKNWICNLDRIDVFSLMDFTFSSRGFIKGEKVFSALKNVVEDCQIEDLSLPFSCNAVEVHSGKEIIFNSGSLYTAIRASGSIPFH
;
A
#
# COMPACT_ATOMS: atom_id res chain seq x y z
N MET A 1 10.01 -28.13 14.91
CA MET A 1 9.13 -27.02 14.53
C MET A 1 8.40 -27.35 13.24
N ALA A 2 7.09 -27.14 13.20
CA ALA A 2 6.34 -27.33 11.95
C ALA A 2 6.82 -26.30 10.90
N LYS A 3 7.07 -26.77 9.67
CA LYS A 3 7.47 -25.91 8.55
C LYS A 3 6.31 -24.95 8.23
N LYS A 4 6.60 -23.65 8.20
CA LYS A 4 5.60 -22.64 7.80
C LYS A 4 5.14 -22.88 6.37
N LYS A 5 3.84 -22.75 6.13
CA LYS A 5 3.30 -22.76 4.76
C LYS A 5 3.58 -21.42 4.11
N LYS A 6 4.26 -21.44 2.97
CA LYS A 6 4.51 -20.23 2.17
C LYS A 6 3.31 -19.89 1.29
N VAL A 7 2.97 -18.60 1.24
CA VAL A 7 1.90 -18.07 0.39
C VAL A 7 2.37 -16.84 -0.37
N SER A 8 1.95 -16.71 -1.61
CA SER A 8 2.02 -15.47 -2.38
C SER A 8 0.72 -14.72 -2.15
N LEU A 9 0.79 -13.46 -1.79
CA LEU A 9 -0.38 -12.67 -1.40
C LEU A 9 -0.69 -11.62 -2.45
N VAL A 10 -1.92 -11.60 -2.92
CA VAL A 10 -2.43 -10.57 -3.83
C VAL A 10 -3.47 -9.73 -3.10
N LEU A 11 -3.20 -8.45 -2.96
CA LEU A 11 -4.04 -7.50 -2.24
C LEU A 11 -4.74 -6.56 -3.22
N SER A 12 -6.06 -6.67 -3.28
CA SER A 12 -6.87 -5.85 -4.17
C SER A 12 -7.01 -4.40 -3.70
N SER A 13 -7.49 -3.57 -4.58
CA SER A 13 -8.00 -2.24 -4.29
C SER A 13 -9.14 -2.28 -3.26
N GLY A 14 -9.52 -1.12 -2.71
CA GLY A 14 -10.63 -1.06 -1.74
C GLY A 14 -10.84 0.30 -1.10
N GLY A 15 -10.05 1.32 -1.44
CA GLY A 15 -10.07 2.61 -0.75
C GLY A 15 -9.86 2.41 0.75
N ALA A 16 -10.59 3.14 1.59
CA ALA A 16 -10.47 3.02 3.05
C ALA A 16 -10.76 1.61 3.58
N ARG A 17 -11.61 0.83 2.89
CA ARG A 17 -11.88 -0.58 3.24
C ARG A 17 -10.70 -1.50 3.04
N GLY A 18 -9.72 -1.11 2.21
CA GLY A 18 -8.48 -1.85 2.00
C GLY A 18 -7.60 -1.96 3.26
N LEU A 19 -7.87 -1.18 4.30
CA LEU A 19 -7.22 -1.38 5.61
C LEU A 19 -7.54 -2.74 6.24
N ALA A 20 -8.61 -3.42 5.81
CA ALA A 20 -8.88 -4.79 6.19
C ALA A 20 -7.76 -5.77 5.80
N HIS A 21 -6.96 -5.45 4.79
CA HIS A 21 -5.78 -6.25 4.40
C HIS A 21 -4.77 -6.40 5.54
N VAL A 22 -4.66 -5.41 6.43
CA VAL A 22 -3.81 -5.47 7.63
C VAL A 22 -4.22 -6.67 8.50
N GLY A 23 -5.51 -6.78 8.79
CA GLY A 23 -6.03 -7.89 9.59
C GLY A 23 -5.87 -9.26 8.91
N VAL A 24 -5.97 -9.32 7.58
CA VAL A 24 -5.72 -10.56 6.82
C VAL A 24 -4.26 -10.99 6.95
N ILE A 25 -3.32 -10.05 6.81
CA ILE A 25 -1.88 -10.34 6.97
C ILE A 25 -1.60 -10.85 8.39
N GLU A 26 -2.11 -10.16 9.41
CA GLU A 26 -1.93 -10.56 10.80
C GLU A 26 -2.49 -11.95 11.09
N GLU A 27 -3.66 -12.27 10.56
CA GLU A 27 -4.27 -13.59 10.76
C GLU A 27 -3.51 -14.69 10.03
N LEU A 28 -2.95 -14.43 8.85
CA LEU A 28 -2.08 -15.38 8.15
C LEU A 28 -0.82 -15.68 8.97
N GLU A 29 -0.13 -14.66 9.48
CA GLU A 29 1.04 -14.83 10.32
C GLU A 29 0.72 -15.60 11.61
N LYS A 30 -0.38 -15.26 12.27
CA LYS A 30 -0.87 -15.91 13.47
C LYS A 30 -1.18 -17.40 13.26
N ARG A 31 -1.64 -17.76 12.05
CA ARG A 31 -1.86 -19.14 11.64
C ARG A 31 -0.62 -19.84 11.10
N ASN A 32 0.55 -19.25 11.32
CA ASN A 32 1.85 -19.80 10.94
C ASN A 32 2.04 -19.93 9.42
N TYR A 33 1.44 -19.01 8.63
CA TYR A 33 1.79 -18.81 7.23
C TYR A 33 2.97 -17.85 7.11
N GLU A 34 3.81 -18.09 6.13
CA GLU A 34 4.89 -17.20 5.72
C GLU A 34 4.50 -16.55 4.40
N ILE A 35 4.40 -15.23 4.39
CA ILE A 35 4.17 -14.47 3.16
C ILE A 35 5.50 -14.40 2.42
N ALA A 36 5.57 -15.03 1.25
CA ALA A 36 6.79 -15.12 0.45
C ALA A 36 6.95 -13.96 -0.53
N GLU A 37 5.84 -13.40 -1.00
CA GLU A 37 5.81 -12.27 -1.91
C GLU A 37 4.45 -11.59 -1.87
N ILE A 38 4.37 -10.31 -2.26
CA ILE A 38 3.14 -9.53 -2.32
C ILE A 38 3.02 -8.81 -3.65
N ALA A 39 1.82 -8.89 -4.25
CA ALA A 39 1.38 -7.98 -5.29
C ALA A 39 0.18 -7.18 -4.79
N GLY A 40 0.17 -5.88 -5.02
CA GLY A 40 -0.89 -5.00 -4.52
C GLY A 40 -1.42 -4.03 -5.57
N CYS A 41 -2.68 -3.61 -5.39
CA CYS A 41 -3.30 -2.55 -6.18
C CYS A 41 -3.91 -1.50 -5.25
N SER A 42 -3.62 -0.21 -5.48
CA SER A 42 -4.17 0.91 -4.71
C SER A 42 -3.99 0.74 -3.19
N ALA A 43 -5.06 0.61 -2.42
CA ALA A 43 -4.98 0.35 -0.98
C ALA A 43 -4.18 -0.93 -0.66
N GLY A 44 -4.31 -1.97 -1.50
CA GLY A 44 -3.50 -3.18 -1.39
C GLY A 44 -2.02 -2.95 -1.65
N ALA A 45 -1.67 -2.01 -2.54
CA ALA A 45 -0.29 -1.61 -2.76
C ALA A 45 0.29 -0.88 -1.53
N LEU A 46 -0.50 -0.01 -0.90
CA LEU A 46 -0.08 0.68 0.31
C LEU A 46 0.17 -0.30 1.46
N VAL A 47 -0.82 -1.12 1.80
CA VAL A 47 -0.69 -2.09 2.90
C VAL A 47 0.40 -3.12 2.62
N GLY A 48 0.42 -3.67 1.41
CA GLY A 48 1.44 -4.64 0.99
C GLY A 48 2.85 -4.07 0.97
N GLY A 49 2.99 -2.83 0.51
CA GLY A 49 4.27 -2.11 0.50
C GLY A 49 4.80 -1.84 1.92
N MET A 50 3.94 -1.43 2.83
CA MET A 50 4.32 -1.23 4.24
C MET A 50 4.74 -2.54 4.90
N TYR A 51 4.03 -3.63 4.61
CA TYR A 51 4.42 -4.96 5.09
C TYR A 51 5.77 -5.41 4.50
N ALA A 52 5.95 -5.30 3.20
CA ALA A 52 7.19 -5.68 2.52
C ALA A 52 8.39 -4.85 2.97
N ALA A 53 8.17 -3.60 3.38
CA ALA A 53 9.20 -2.74 3.96
C ALA A 53 9.49 -3.06 5.44
N GLY A 54 8.79 -4.01 6.07
CA GLY A 54 8.93 -4.32 7.48
C GLY A 54 8.41 -3.22 8.41
N LYS A 55 7.47 -2.40 7.95
CA LYS A 55 6.97 -1.19 8.63
C LYS A 55 5.48 -1.27 8.99
N MET A 56 4.92 -2.47 9.06
CA MET A 56 3.50 -2.65 9.34
C MET A 56 3.09 -2.08 10.71
N GLU A 57 3.88 -2.27 11.75
CA GLU A 57 3.55 -1.74 13.08
C GLU A 57 3.59 -0.21 13.14
N ASP A 58 4.60 0.42 12.54
CA ASP A 58 4.68 1.87 12.44
C ASP A 58 3.51 2.43 11.63
N PHE A 59 3.15 1.78 10.54
CA PHE A 59 2.01 2.13 9.71
C PHE A 59 0.68 2.00 10.47
N LYS A 60 0.46 0.90 11.19
CA LYS A 60 -0.74 0.69 12.01
C LYS A 60 -0.87 1.77 13.09
N ASN A 61 0.20 2.02 13.84
CA ASN A 61 0.19 3.02 14.88
C ASN A 61 -0.13 4.41 14.33
N TRP A 62 0.45 4.75 13.18
CA TRP A 62 0.19 6.01 12.52
C TRP A 62 -1.28 6.12 12.07
N ILE A 63 -1.81 5.11 11.39
CA ILE A 63 -3.17 5.15 10.83
C ILE A 63 -4.25 5.13 11.92
N CYS A 64 -4.00 4.47 13.04
CA CYS A 64 -4.92 4.46 14.19
C CYS A 64 -5.01 5.82 14.89
N ASN A 65 -4.03 6.69 14.71
CA ASN A 65 -4.03 8.05 15.25
C ASN A 65 -4.63 9.10 14.28
N LEU A 66 -4.97 8.70 13.05
CA LEU A 66 -5.66 9.57 12.11
C LEU A 66 -7.16 9.63 12.42
N ASP A 67 -7.77 10.78 12.14
CA ASP A 67 -9.22 10.87 12.16
C ASP A 67 -9.84 10.18 10.94
N ARG A 68 -11.17 10.01 10.95
CA ARG A 68 -11.87 9.34 9.83
C ARG A 68 -11.72 10.08 8.51
N ILE A 69 -11.66 11.42 8.56
CA ILE A 69 -11.54 12.26 7.36
C ILE A 69 -10.15 12.09 6.75
N ASP A 70 -9.12 12.02 7.57
CA ASP A 70 -7.75 11.80 7.12
C ASP A 70 -7.55 10.40 6.54
N VAL A 71 -8.14 9.37 7.15
CA VAL A 71 -8.13 8.00 6.60
C VAL A 71 -8.81 7.96 5.23
N PHE A 72 -9.98 8.57 5.09
CA PHE A 72 -10.66 8.69 3.79
C PHE A 72 -9.80 9.46 2.78
N SER A 73 -9.18 10.55 3.21
CA SER A 73 -8.33 11.37 2.33
C SER A 73 -7.06 10.65 1.88
N LEU A 74 -6.54 9.73 2.68
CA LEU A 74 -5.40 8.87 2.32
C LEU A 74 -5.78 7.85 1.25
N MET A 75 -6.98 7.29 1.35
CA MET A 75 -7.42 6.15 0.54
C MET A 75 -8.33 6.53 -0.62
N ASP A 76 -9.02 7.67 -0.53
CA ASP A 76 -9.91 8.18 -1.58
C ASP A 76 -9.24 9.35 -2.32
N PHE A 77 -8.33 9.04 -3.20
CA PHE A 77 -7.70 10.02 -4.10
C PHE A 77 -8.68 10.61 -5.13
N THR A 78 -10.00 10.41 -5.00
CA THR A 78 -10.84 10.27 -6.16
C THR A 78 -11.78 11.42 -6.48
N PHE A 79 -12.13 12.41 -5.68
CA PHE A 79 -13.33 13.19 -6.09
C PHE A 79 -13.34 14.70 -5.87
N SER A 80 -12.26 15.35 -5.53
CA SER A 80 -12.20 16.83 -5.68
C SER A 80 -10.77 17.34 -5.68
N SER A 81 -10.55 18.50 -6.28
CA SER A 81 -9.27 19.23 -6.18
C SER A 81 -8.83 19.45 -4.72
N ARG A 82 -9.78 19.51 -3.78
CA ARG A 82 -9.50 19.60 -2.35
C ARG A 82 -9.11 18.26 -1.73
N GLY A 83 -9.68 17.15 -2.22
CA GLY A 83 -9.32 15.79 -1.78
C GLY A 83 -7.91 15.38 -2.21
N PHE A 84 -7.50 15.81 -3.41
CA PHE A 84 -6.14 15.57 -3.90
C PHE A 84 -5.09 16.25 -3.00
N ILE A 85 -5.31 17.53 -2.63
CA ILE A 85 -4.40 18.28 -1.75
C ILE A 85 -4.32 17.65 -0.35
N LYS A 86 -5.43 17.15 0.19
CA LYS A 86 -5.44 16.45 1.47
C LYS A 86 -4.70 15.12 1.41
N GLY A 87 -4.93 14.32 0.38
CA GLY A 87 -4.21 13.06 0.17
C GLY A 87 -2.69 13.25 0.08
N GLU A 88 -2.23 14.32 -0.59
CA GLU A 88 -0.83 14.71 -0.62
C GLU A 88 -0.24 14.97 0.77
N LYS A 89 -0.96 15.72 1.59
CA LYS A 89 -0.53 16.05 2.95
C LYS A 89 -0.44 14.81 3.84
N VAL A 90 -1.44 13.95 3.77
CA VAL A 90 -1.49 12.71 4.56
C VAL A 90 -0.39 11.75 4.10
N PHE A 91 -0.17 11.62 2.81
CA PHE A 91 0.89 10.79 2.26
C PHE A 91 2.29 11.33 2.59
N SER A 92 2.45 12.66 2.60
CA SER A 92 3.68 13.30 3.07
C SER A 92 3.91 13.08 4.56
N ALA A 93 2.85 13.08 5.36
CA ALA A 93 2.94 12.74 6.78
C ALA A 93 3.38 11.29 7.01
N LEU A 94 2.90 10.35 6.20
CA LEU A 94 3.36 8.96 6.24
C LEU A 94 4.85 8.84 5.95
N LYS A 95 5.41 9.63 5.04
CA LYS A 95 6.85 9.65 4.74
C LYS A 95 7.72 10.05 5.93
N ASN A 96 7.17 10.80 6.87
CA ASN A 96 7.89 11.15 8.11
C ASN A 96 7.92 9.99 9.11
N VAL A 97 7.01 9.04 8.98
CA VAL A 97 6.91 7.85 9.86
C VAL A 97 7.66 6.66 9.25
N VAL A 98 7.54 6.50 7.94
CA VAL A 98 8.19 5.43 7.18
C VAL A 98 8.97 6.08 6.05
N GLU A 99 10.28 5.98 6.08
CA GLU A 99 11.13 6.49 5.00
C GLU A 99 10.88 5.76 3.68
N ASP A 100 11.00 6.49 2.57
CA ASP A 100 10.96 5.89 1.25
C ASP A 100 12.16 4.96 1.05
N CYS A 101 11.95 3.91 0.27
CA CYS A 101 12.98 2.94 -0.06
C CYS A 101 12.79 2.45 -1.51
N GLN A 102 13.81 1.77 -2.02
CA GLN A 102 13.72 1.15 -3.34
C GLN A 102 13.02 -0.21 -3.22
N ILE A 103 12.11 -0.50 -4.15
CA ILE A 103 11.35 -1.77 -4.15
C ILE A 103 12.30 -2.97 -4.25
N GLU A 104 13.34 -2.87 -5.08
CA GLU A 104 14.35 -3.92 -5.25
C GLU A 104 15.18 -4.21 -4.02
N ASP A 105 15.22 -3.29 -3.05
CA ASP A 105 15.97 -3.44 -1.79
C ASP A 105 15.11 -4.01 -0.65
N LEU A 106 13.82 -4.23 -0.89
CA LEU A 106 12.92 -4.81 0.11
C LEU A 106 13.31 -6.25 0.43
N SER A 107 13.19 -6.63 1.69
CA SER A 107 13.44 -8.01 2.15
C SER A 107 12.42 -9.02 1.63
N LEU A 108 11.26 -8.53 1.21
CA LEU A 108 10.18 -9.31 0.64
C LEU A 108 9.88 -8.80 -0.78
N PRO A 109 9.85 -9.69 -1.80
CA PRO A 109 9.45 -9.32 -3.15
C PRO A 109 8.09 -8.64 -3.17
N PHE A 110 8.03 -7.46 -3.77
CA PHE A 110 6.84 -6.63 -3.86
C PHE A 110 6.66 -6.11 -5.28
N SER A 111 5.41 -6.08 -5.73
CA SER A 111 5.01 -5.37 -6.93
C SER A 111 3.67 -4.68 -6.74
N CYS A 112 3.44 -3.63 -7.50
CA CYS A 112 2.13 -3.03 -7.64
C CYS A 112 1.88 -2.57 -9.07
N ASN A 113 0.62 -2.35 -9.42
CA ASN A 113 0.24 -1.92 -10.75
C ASN A 113 -0.38 -0.52 -10.75
N ALA A 114 -0.27 0.13 -11.89
CA ALA A 114 -1.03 1.33 -12.23
C ALA A 114 -1.45 1.24 -13.69
N VAL A 115 -2.34 2.13 -14.11
CA VAL A 115 -2.77 2.24 -15.50
C VAL A 115 -2.31 3.59 -16.04
N GLU A 116 -1.60 3.56 -17.17
CA GLU A 116 -1.25 4.76 -17.92
C GLU A 116 -2.51 5.29 -18.62
N VAL A 117 -2.86 6.54 -18.32
CA VAL A 117 -4.19 7.09 -18.64
C VAL A 117 -4.42 7.25 -20.13
N HIS A 118 -3.40 7.68 -20.89
CA HIS A 118 -3.55 7.95 -22.33
C HIS A 118 -3.66 6.68 -23.17
N SER A 119 -2.91 5.66 -22.82
CA SER A 119 -2.88 4.39 -23.57
C SER A 119 -3.78 3.30 -22.99
N GLY A 120 -4.21 3.45 -21.73
CA GLY A 120 -4.93 2.42 -20.98
C GLY A 120 -4.06 1.19 -20.65
N LYS A 121 -2.74 1.28 -20.81
CA LYS A 121 -1.83 0.17 -20.54
C LYS A 121 -1.57 0.02 -19.04
N GLU A 122 -1.57 -1.23 -18.58
CA GLU A 122 -1.09 -1.57 -17.26
C GLU A 122 0.42 -1.42 -17.18
N ILE A 123 0.88 -0.82 -16.09
CA ILE A 123 2.30 -0.69 -15.75
C ILE A 123 2.52 -1.41 -14.43
N ILE A 124 3.48 -2.33 -14.39
CA ILE A 124 3.88 -3.03 -13.19
C ILE A 124 5.14 -2.38 -12.63
N PHE A 125 5.07 -1.97 -11.36
CA PHE A 125 6.21 -1.45 -10.60
C PHE A 125 6.78 -2.57 -9.72
N ASN A 126 8.01 -2.95 -9.96
CA ASN A 126 8.79 -3.91 -9.18
C ASN A 126 10.19 -3.41 -8.86
N SER A 127 10.47 -2.14 -9.14
CA SER A 127 11.72 -1.43 -8.85
C SER A 127 11.45 0.06 -8.72
N GLY A 128 12.41 0.81 -8.19
CA GLY A 128 12.32 2.25 -7.97
C GLY A 128 11.68 2.60 -6.63
N SER A 129 11.34 3.88 -6.44
CA SER A 129 10.76 4.39 -5.20
C SER A 129 9.44 3.68 -4.87
N LEU A 130 9.36 3.08 -3.68
CA LEU A 130 8.16 2.44 -3.17
C LEU A 130 6.98 3.42 -3.08
N TYR A 131 7.23 4.63 -2.57
CA TYR A 131 6.20 5.65 -2.45
C TYR A 131 5.68 6.13 -3.80
N THR A 132 6.55 6.31 -4.77
CA THR A 132 6.14 6.70 -6.13
C THR A 132 5.25 5.64 -6.76
N ALA A 133 5.61 4.37 -6.61
CA ALA A 133 4.83 3.24 -7.12
C ALA A 133 3.45 3.13 -6.44
N ILE A 134 3.42 3.22 -5.10
CA ILE A 134 2.16 3.20 -4.33
C ILE A 134 1.27 4.38 -4.73
N ARG A 135 1.84 5.57 -4.89
CA ARG A 135 1.12 6.76 -5.34
C ARG A 135 0.51 6.56 -6.73
N ALA A 136 1.29 6.05 -7.67
CA ALA A 136 0.79 5.76 -9.02
C ALA A 136 -0.36 4.76 -8.99
N SER A 137 -0.23 3.70 -8.18
CA SER A 137 -1.26 2.67 -8.02
C SER A 137 -2.56 3.21 -7.40
N GLY A 138 -2.46 4.17 -6.48
CA GLY A 138 -3.61 4.77 -5.79
C GLY A 138 -4.22 5.99 -6.46
N SER A 139 -3.60 6.52 -7.50
CA SER A 139 -4.02 7.79 -8.11
C SER A 139 -5.02 7.58 -9.23
N ILE A 140 -6.08 8.41 -9.23
CA ILE A 140 -6.99 8.57 -10.37
C ILE A 140 -6.84 10.02 -10.84
N PRO A 141 -6.26 10.26 -12.01
CA PRO A 141 -6.08 11.61 -12.52
C PRO A 141 -7.42 12.24 -12.90
N PHE A 142 -7.53 13.54 -12.64
CA PHE A 142 -8.61 14.35 -13.17
C PHE A 142 -8.24 14.89 -14.55
N HIS A 143 -9.21 14.90 -15.45
CA HIS A 143 -9.20 15.67 -16.69
C HIS A 143 -9.86 17.02 -16.50
#